data_2c40e5f4d617852e01bb4430edbc812a
#
_entry.id   2c40e5f4d617852e01bb4430edbc812a
#
_cell.length_a   1.000
_cell.length_b   1.000
_cell.length_c   1.000
_cell.angle_alpha   90.00
_cell.angle_beta   90.00
_cell.angle_gamma   90.00
#
_symmetry.space_group_name_H-M   'P 1'
#
loop_
_entity.id
_entity.type
_entity.pdbx_description
1 polymer ?
#
loop_
_entity_poly.entity_id
_entity_poly.type
_entity_poly.pdbx_seq_one_letter_code
_entity_poly.pdbx_strand_id
1 'polypeptide(L)'
;MSTRDSSFFRRIDIRFPWFKIIVVLIIGVLAILDLLDLTISKATDPYDKIKIAPMAHHVRIKRDITGKKLVALTFDDGPSSATTPGLLDILYEKDVPATFFMLGKMARANPDLVRRAEKEGNIVASHTMYHQNLIRIPANAAKADIAESKTVFNDILGYEPMLVRPPYGNINNIVRDNVGAPMILWSVDTLDWQSKDPSAILAVTKEQIHDGAVILMHDIYDTTVEAVPVVIDELRKDGYDFVTVPELAEIRGISLQSGAVYYNFRP
;
A
#
# COMPACT_ATOMS: atom_id res chain seq x y z
N MET A 1 -8.71 78.32 39.82
CA MET A 1 -8.73 77.29 40.82
C MET A 1 -9.73 76.21 40.40
N SER A 2 -9.21 75.06 40.27
CA SER A 2 -9.78 73.88 39.58
C SER A 2 -10.89 73.23 40.39
N THR A 3 -11.95 72.78 39.70
CA THR A 3 -12.74 71.67 40.15
C THR A 3 -12.97 70.76 38.98
N ARG A 4 -12.41 69.56 39.09
CA ARG A 4 -12.53 68.46 38.15
C ARG A 4 -13.97 67.92 38.24
N ASP A 5 -14.60 67.85 37.13
CA ASP A 5 -15.86 67.18 36.93
C ASP A 5 -15.65 65.67 36.75
N SER A 6 -16.19 64.89 37.63
CA SER A 6 -16.11 63.42 37.70
C SER A 6 -17.50 62.85 37.49
N SER A 7 -17.91 62.72 36.22
CA SER A 7 -19.18 62.01 35.95
C SER A 7 -19.26 61.54 34.51
N PHE A 8 -18.60 60.40 34.24
CA PHE A 8 -18.87 59.69 32.97
C PHE A 8 -18.80 58.16 33.13
N PHE A 9 -19.65 57.64 34.01
CA PHE A 9 -19.99 56.23 33.97
C PHE A 9 -21.54 56.14 34.06
N ARG A 10 -22.21 56.30 32.91
CA ARG A 10 -23.62 55.92 32.81
C ARG A 10 -23.66 54.37 32.89
N ARG A 11 -24.30 53.85 33.95
CA ARG A 11 -24.76 52.48 34.06
C ARG A 11 -25.66 52.19 32.89
N ILE A 12 -25.34 51.26 32.02
CA ILE A 12 -26.22 50.72 30.99
C ILE A 12 -27.23 49.84 31.74
N ASP A 13 -28.44 50.38 31.92
CA ASP A 13 -29.58 49.65 32.54
C ASP A 13 -30.19 48.71 31.47
N ILE A 14 -29.73 47.44 31.48
CA ILE A 14 -30.18 46.42 30.54
C ILE A 14 -31.57 45.90 31.01
N ARG A 15 -32.60 46.69 30.83
CA ARG A 15 -34.00 46.28 31.12
C ARG A 15 -34.79 45.96 29.84
N PHE A 16 -34.17 45.28 28.87
CA PHE A 16 -34.92 44.78 27.72
C PHE A 16 -35.09 43.23 27.85
N PRO A 17 -36.28 42.73 28.14
CA PRO A 17 -36.50 41.29 28.33
C PRO A 17 -36.13 40.48 27.07
N TRP A 18 -36.20 41.07 25.90
CA TRP A 18 -35.80 40.44 24.62
C TRP A 18 -34.28 40.25 24.51
N PHE A 19 -33.43 41.05 25.15
CA PHE A 19 -31.99 40.83 25.17
C PHE A 19 -31.59 39.52 25.85
N LYS A 20 -32.27 39.14 26.95
CA LYS A 20 -32.07 37.85 27.58
C LYS A 20 -32.52 36.70 26.69
N ILE A 21 -33.59 36.90 25.92
CA ILE A 21 -34.08 35.89 24.97
C ILE A 21 -33.09 35.69 23.84
N ILE A 22 -32.49 36.77 23.30
CA ILE A 22 -31.48 36.70 22.24
C ILE A 22 -30.23 35.98 22.75
N VAL A 23 -29.75 36.29 23.95
CA VAL A 23 -28.57 35.61 24.54
C VAL A 23 -28.82 34.12 24.74
N VAL A 24 -30.01 33.73 25.24
CA VAL A 24 -30.39 32.32 25.40
C VAL A 24 -30.49 31.61 24.05
N LEU A 25 -31.02 32.27 23.02
CA LEU A 25 -31.08 31.73 21.66
C LEU A 25 -29.68 31.55 21.04
N ILE A 26 -28.76 32.51 21.23
CA ILE A 26 -27.38 32.41 20.74
C ILE A 26 -26.66 31.26 21.46
N ILE A 27 -26.77 31.13 22.77
CA ILE A 27 -26.18 30.02 23.52
C ILE A 27 -26.77 28.68 23.08
N GLY A 28 -28.11 28.63 22.84
CA GLY A 28 -28.76 27.42 22.32
C GLY A 28 -28.27 27.03 20.92
N VAL A 29 -28.09 28.00 20.02
CA VAL A 29 -27.54 27.77 18.65
C VAL A 29 -26.09 27.32 18.72
N LEU A 30 -25.27 27.92 19.58
CA LEU A 30 -23.86 27.50 19.76
C LEU A 30 -23.80 26.09 20.35
N ALA A 31 -24.60 25.75 21.30
CA ALA A 31 -24.68 24.39 21.87
C ALA A 31 -25.16 23.35 20.83
N ILE A 32 -26.08 23.73 19.93
CA ILE A 32 -26.52 22.87 18.83
C ILE A 32 -25.40 22.71 17.78
N LEU A 33 -24.67 23.76 17.48
CA LEU A 33 -23.52 23.71 16.56
C LEU A 33 -22.40 22.84 17.14
N ASP A 34 -22.09 22.97 18.43
CA ASP A 34 -21.12 22.10 19.12
C ASP A 34 -21.59 20.63 19.15
N LEU A 35 -22.90 20.37 19.34
CA LEU A 35 -23.45 19.01 19.25
C LEU A 35 -23.43 18.46 17.82
N LEU A 36 -23.69 19.29 16.82
CA LEU A 36 -23.58 18.93 15.40
C LEU A 36 -22.11 18.68 15.00
N ASP A 37 -21.17 19.48 15.46
CA ASP A 37 -19.73 19.27 15.25
C ASP A 37 -19.24 17.99 15.96
N LEU A 38 -19.75 17.71 17.18
CA LEU A 38 -19.47 16.45 17.89
C LEU A 38 -20.11 15.23 17.21
N THR A 39 -21.27 15.39 16.55
CA THR A 39 -21.91 14.29 15.80
C THR A 39 -21.31 14.11 14.42
N ILE A 40 -20.84 15.17 13.77
CA ILE A 40 -20.08 15.10 12.50
C ILE A 40 -18.67 14.56 12.76
N SER A 41 -18.03 14.96 13.87
CA SER A 41 -16.70 14.42 14.29
C SER A 41 -16.80 12.98 14.81
N LYS A 42 -17.99 12.50 15.22
CA LYS A 42 -18.27 11.09 15.55
C LYS A 42 -18.90 10.32 14.40
N ALA A 43 -19.22 10.95 13.28
CA ALA A 43 -19.36 10.23 12.02
C ALA A 43 -17.95 9.70 11.71
N THR A 44 -17.67 8.52 12.26
CA THR A 44 -16.44 7.77 12.01
C THR A 44 -16.16 7.84 10.53
N ASP A 45 -15.04 8.45 10.17
CA ASP A 45 -14.46 8.35 8.85
C ASP A 45 -14.62 6.89 8.42
N PRO A 46 -15.30 6.56 7.32
CA PRO A 46 -15.42 5.18 6.86
C PRO A 46 -14.05 4.51 6.71
N TYR A 47 -12.96 5.30 6.64
CA TYR A 47 -11.58 4.83 6.64
C TYR A 47 -11.02 4.51 8.04
N ASP A 48 -11.65 4.96 9.13
CA ASP A 48 -11.20 4.66 10.51
C ASP A 48 -11.42 3.19 10.93
N LYS A 49 -12.20 2.43 10.15
CA LYS A 49 -12.40 0.98 10.31
C LYS A 49 -11.46 0.14 9.46
N ILE A 50 -10.71 0.75 8.53
CA ILE A 50 -9.73 0.05 7.73
C ILE A 50 -8.49 -0.12 8.59
N LYS A 51 -8.32 -1.31 9.15
CA LYS A 51 -7.05 -1.72 9.74
C LYS A 51 -6.04 -1.91 8.60
N ILE A 52 -5.40 -0.81 8.18
CA ILE A 52 -4.15 -0.92 7.43
C ILE A 52 -3.16 -1.57 8.39
N ALA A 53 -2.59 -2.72 8.03
CA ALA A 53 -1.57 -3.34 8.85
C ALA A 53 -0.48 -2.30 9.15
N PRO A 54 -0.18 -2.03 10.43
CA PRO A 54 0.91 -1.11 10.74
C PRO A 54 2.19 -1.66 10.11
N MET A 55 2.92 -0.83 9.35
CA MET A 55 4.21 -1.19 8.73
C MET A 55 5.18 -1.88 9.71
N ALA A 56 5.03 -1.60 11.00
CA ALA A 56 5.85 -2.17 12.07
C ALA A 56 5.83 -3.71 12.19
N HIS A 57 4.85 -4.41 11.61
CA HIS A 57 4.81 -5.88 11.65
C HIS A 57 5.60 -6.56 10.53
N HIS A 58 6.08 -5.82 9.53
CA HIS A 58 6.71 -6.40 8.34
C HIS A 58 8.22 -6.20 8.26
N VAL A 59 8.84 -5.48 9.22
CA VAL A 59 10.30 -5.30 9.20
C VAL A 59 10.99 -6.55 9.73
N ARG A 60 11.46 -7.38 8.81
CA ARG A 60 12.17 -8.64 9.10
C ARG A 60 13.68 -8.53 9.01
N ILE A 61 14.26 -7.34 8.91
CA ILE A 61 15.71 -7.19 8.70
C ILE A 61 16.46 -7.77 9.91
N LYS A 62 16.77 -9.05 9.84
CA LYS A 62 17.67 -9.75 10.78
C LYS A 62 19.10 -9.85 10.24
N ARG A 63 19.31 -9.40 8.99
CA ARG A 63 20.60 -9.51 8.26
C ARG A 63 21.34 -8.19 8.30
N ASP A 64 22.66 -8.27 8.29
CA ASP A 64 23.49 -7.09 8.05
C ASP A 64 23.46 -6.71 6.56
N ILE A 65 22.75 -5.63 6.26
CA ILE A 65 22.62 -5.05 4.93
C ILE A 65 23.54 -3.85 4.73
N THR A 66 24.43 -3.57 5.70
CA THR A 66 25.33 -2.42 5.65
C THR A 66 26.23 -2.48 4.43
N GLY A 67 26.21 -1.41 3.61
CA GLY A 67 27.01 -1.30 2.40
C GLY A 67 26.58 -2.20 1.23
N LYS A 68 25.44 -2.90 1.35
CA LYS A 68 24.86 -3.67 0.26
C LYS A 68 24.02 -2.79 -0.67
N LYS A 69 24.01 -3.15 -1.95
CA LYS A 69 22.98 -2.70 -2.88
C LYS A 69 21.71 -3.47 -2.56
N LEU A 70 20.58 -2.82 -2.55
CA LEU A 70 19.30 -3.44 -2.16
C LEU A 70 18.34 -3.49 -3.34
N VAL A 71 17.62 -4.61 -3.44
CA VAL A 71 16.60 -4.80 -4.47
C VAL A 71 15.36 -5.49 -3.87
N ALA A 72 14.20 -5.30 -4.50
CA ALA A 72 12.98 -5.99 -4.14
C ALA A 72 12.58 -6.97 -5.26
N LEU A 73 12.49 -8.27 -4.92
CA LEU A 73 11.83 -9.26 -5.78
C LEU A 73 10.31 -9.09 -5.63
N THR A 74 9.62 -9.02 -6.75
CA THR A 74 8.16 -8.92 -6.75
C THR A 74 7.55 -9.91 -7.73
N PHE A 75 6.43 -10.51 -7.35
CA PHE A 75 5.75 -11.54 -8.13
C PHE A 75 4.29 -11.18 -8.33
N ASP A 76 3.81 -11.23 -9.57
CA ASP A 76 2.45 -10.89 -9.97
C ASP A 76 1.62 -12.14 -10.31
N ASP A 77 0.29 -11.97 -10.35
CA ASP A 77 -0.72 -12.90 -10.86
C ASP A 77 -1.10 -14.10 -9.98
N GLY A 78 -0.28 -14.47 -9.00
CA GLY A 78 -0.58 -15.56 -8.08
C GLY A 78 -1.69 -15.28 -7.04
N PRO A 79 -1.83 -16.18 -6.05
CA PRO A 79 -1.05 -17.40 -5.88
C PRO A 79 -1.54 -18.54 -6.77
N SER A 80 -0.60 -19.28 -7.35
CA SER A 80 -0.87 -20.51 -8.12
C SER A 80 -0.62 -21.74 -7.24
N SER A 81 -1.57 -22.65 -7.15
CA SER A 81 -1.39 -23.90 -6.40
C SER A 81 -0.29 -24.82 -6.98
N ALA A 82 0.07 -24.62 -8.24
CA ALA A 82 1.10 -25.41 -8.91
C ALA A 82 2.52 -24.90 -8.63
N THR A 83 2.73 -23.58 -8.61
CA THR A 83 4.07 -22.96 -8.67
C THR A 83 4.41 -22.18 -7.41
N THR A 84 3.48 -21.43 -6.82
CA THR A 84 3.72 -20.58 -5.64
C THR A 84 4.26 -21.37 -4.43
N PRO A 85 3.82 -22.62 -4.12
CA PRO A 85 4.41 -23.37 -3.00
C PRO A 85 5.91 -23.59 -3.14
N GLY A 86 6.37 -24.01 -4.33
CA GLY A 86 7.79 -24.22 -4.61
C GLY A 86 8.61 -22.94 -4.57
N LEU A 87 8.04 -21.83 -5.05
CA LEU A 87 8.68 -20.52 -4.95
C LEU A 87 8.85 -20.08 -3.49
N LEU A 88 7.83 -20.27 -2.65
CA LEU A 88 7.93 -19.96 -1.22
C LEU A 88 8.98 -20.80 -0.51
N ASP A 89 9.10 -22.11 -0.84
CA ASP A 89 10.16 -22.97 -0.33
C ASP A 89 11.55 -22.42 -0.67
N ILE A 90 11.78 -22.04 -1.93
CA ILE A 90 13.04 -21.45 -2.40
C ILE A 90 13.39 -20.14 -1.67
N LEU A 91 12.42 -19.24 -1.55
CA LEU A 91 12.61 -17.96 -0.87
C LEU A 91 12.93 -18.16 0.62
N TYR A 92 12.26 -19.12 1.27
CA TYR A 92 12.50 -19.46 2.66
C TYR A 92 13.89 -20.06 2.87
N GLU A 93 14.30 -21.04 2.04
CA GLU A 93 15.62 -21.69 2.11
C GLU A 93 16.77 -20.71 1.86
N LYS A 94 16.56 -19.75 0.94
CA LYS A 94 17.56 -18.72 0.63
C LYS A 94 17.53 -17.52 1.56
N ASP A 95 16.62 -17.49 2.54
CA ASP A 95 16.39 -16.33 3.42
C ASP A 95 16.21 -15.03 2.63
N VAL A 96 15.32 -15.03 1.63
CA VAL A 96 14.98 -13.90 0.77
C VAL A 96 13.51 -13.54 0.94
N PRO A 97 13.18 -12.37 1.50
CA PRO A 97 11.81 -11.90 1.51
C PRO A 97 11.44 -11.30 0.15
N ALA A 98 10.17 -11.40 -0.21
CA ALA A 98 9.63 -10.89 -1.45
C ALA A 98 8.31 -10.13 -1.24
N THR A 99 7.82 -9.47 -2.29
CA THR A 99 6.49 -8.85 -2.30
C THR A 99 5.65 -9.51 -3.40
N PHE A 100 4.52 -10.09 -3.03
CA PHE A 100 3.59 -10.76 -3.93
C PHE A 100 2.39 -9.87 -4.21
N PHE A 101 2.21 -9.44 -5.45
CA PHE A 101 1.03 -8.74 -5.93
C PHE A 101 0.02 -9.78 -6.44
N MET A 102 -0.82 -10.25 -5.53
CA MET A 102 -1.73 -11.35 -5.80
C MET A 102 -3.05 -10.86 -6.37
N LEU A 103 -3.63 -11.62 -7.29
CA LEU A 103 -5.01 -11.40 -7.77
C LEU A 103 -6.02 -11.84 -6.72
N GLY A 104 -7.01 -11.02 -6.44
CA GLY A 104 -8.06 -11.36 -5.47
C GLY A 104 -8.78 -12.67 -5.80
N LYS A 105 -9.06 -12.96 -7.08
CA LYS A 105 -9.66 -14.25 -7.52
C LYS A 105 -8.78 -15.45 -7.18
N MET A 106 -7.45 -15.30 -7.29
CA MET A 106 -6.50 -16.38 -7.00
C MET A 106 -6.29 -16.54 -5.50
N ALA A 107 -6.25 -15.43 -4.77
CA ALA A 107 -6.21 -15.41 -3.30
C ALA A 107 -7.45 -16.08 -2.70
N ARG A 108 -8.64 -15.79 -3.21
CA ARG A 108 -9.91 -16.45 -2.80
C ARG A 108 -9.88 -17.96 -3.04
N ALA A 109 -9.27 -18.40 -4.14
CA ALA A 109 -9.15 -19.82 -4.46
C ALA A 109 -8.08 -20.55 -3.61
N ASN A 110 -7.06 -19.83 -3.15
CA ASN A 110 -5.91 -20.40 -2.44
C ASN A 110 -5.57 -19.61 -1.15
N PRO A 111 -6.51 -19.46 -0.20
CA PRO A 111 -6.32 -18.59 0.97
C PRO A 111 -5.17 -19.05 1.88
N ASP A 112 -4.87 -20.34 1.92
CA ASP A 112 -3.79 -20.87 2.74
C ASP A 112 -2.40 -20.49 2.18
N LEU A 113 -2.25 -20.36 0.87
CA LEU A 113 -1.01 -19.86 0.26
C LEU A 113 -0.79 -18.38 0.57
N VAL A 114 -1.87 -17.57 0.59
CA VAL A 114 -1.80 -16.16 1.01
C VAL A 114 -1.29 -16.05 2.45
N ARG A 115 -1.90 -16.82 3.38
CA ARG A 115 -1.47 -16.86 4.80
C ARG A 115 -0.05 -17.38 4.96
N ARG A 116 0.33 -18.38 4.16
CA ARG A 116 1.68 -18.94 4.16
C ARG A 116 2.71 -17.89 3.74
N ALA A 117 2.47 -17.20 2.62
CA ALA A 117 3.37 -16.15 2.14
C ALA A 117 3.61 -15.09 3.22
N GLU A 118 2.55 -14.59 3.87
CA GLU A 118 2.65 -13.63 4.97
C GLU A 118 3.42 -14.19 6.17
N LYS A 119 3.06 -15.39 6.62
CA LYS A 119 3.68 -16.04 7.79
C LYS A 119 5.18 -16.23 7.61
N GLU A 120 5.64 -16.50 6.39
CA GLU A 120 7.04 -16.67 6.04
C GLU A 120 7.78 -15.34 5.86
N GLY A 121 7.11 -14.19 6.09
CA GLY A 121 7.69 -12.86 6.12
C GLY A 121 7.74 -12.17 4.76
N ASN A 122 6.94 -12.65 3.81
CA ASN A 122 6.71 -11.93 2.56
C ASN A 122 5.61 -10.89 2.73
N ILE A 123 5.59 -9.88 1.87
CA ILE A 123 4.48 -8.92 1.79
C ILE A 123 3.45 -9.43 0.80
N VAL A 124 2.20 -9.48 1.24
CA VAL A 124 1.05 -9.70 0.38
C VAL A 124 0.49 -8.33 -0.04
N ALA A 125 0.42 -8.09 -1.33
CA ALA A 125 -0.07 -6.89 -1.97
C ALA A 125 -1.18 -7.23 -2.98
N SER A 126 -1.96 -6.24 -3.39
CA SER A 126 -3.06 -6.46 -4.33
C SER A 126 -2.64 -6.22 -5.78
N HIS A 127 -3.01 -7.15 -6.66
CA HIS A 127 -2.96 -6.99 -8.11
C HIS A 127 -4.37 -6.86 -8.73
N THR A 128 -5.31 -6.26 -7.98
CA THR A 128 -6.73 -6.15 -8.30
C THR A 128 -7.48 -7.49 -8.19
N MET A 129 -8.76 -7.54 -8.58
CA MET A 129 -9.55 -8.77 -8.43
C MET A 129 -9.38 -9.71 -9.61
N TYR A 130 -9.49 -9.20 -10.85
CA TYR A 130 -9.64 -10.01 -12.06
C TYR A 130 -8.57 -9.78 -13.12
N HIS A 131 -7.52 -9.00 -12.84
CA HIS A 131 -6.49 -8.61 -13.81
C HIS A 131 -7.05 -7.84 -15.02
N GLN A 132 -8.09 -7.02 -14.80
CA GLN A 132 -8.66 -6.20 -15.85
C GLN A 132 -7.79 -4.97 -16.11
N ASN A 133 -7.73 -4.53 -17.37
CA ASN A 133 -7.13 -3.24 -17.68
C ASN A 133 -8.05 -2.11 -17.19
N LEU A 134 -7.80 -1.61 -15.98
CA LEU A 134 -8.67 -0.68 -15.28
C LEU A 134 -8.92 0.64 -16.02
N ILE A 135 -8.02 1.03 -16.93
CA ILE A 135 -8.21 2.25 -17.74
C ILE A 135 -9.09 2.03 -18.98
N ARG A 136 -9.42 0.77 -19.29
CA ARG A 136 -10.25 0.38 -20.47
C ARG A 136 -11.65 -0.09 -20.12
N ILE A 137 -11.99 -0.13 -18.83
CA ILE A 137 -13.32 -0.49 -18.35
C ILE A 137 -14.02 0.74 -17.74
N PRO A 138 -15.35 0.74 -17.61
CA PRO A 138 -16.09 1.81 -16.96
C PRO A 138 -15.58 2.08 -15.54
N ALA A 139 -15.56 3.34 -15.12
CA ALA A 139 -15.02 3.76 -13.81
C ALA A 139 -15.67 3.02 -12.62
N ASN A 140 -16.98 2.78 -12.69
CA ASN A 140 -17.67 2.02 -11.65
C ASN A 140 -17.25 0.55 -11.59
N ALA A 141 -16.93 -0.06 -12.73
CA ALA A 141 -16.41 -1.42 -12.79
C ALA A 141 -14.97 -1.49 -12.22
N ALA A 142 -14.11 -0.51 -12.55
CA ALA A 142 -12.77 -0.42 -11.97
C ALA A 142 -12.81 -0.24 -10.45
N LYS A 143 -13.71 0.61 -9.94
CA LYS A 143 -13.94 0.78 -8.49
C LYS A 143 -14.40 -0.51 -7.83
N ALA A 144 -15.33 -1.23 -8.45
CA ALA A 144 -15.85 -2.48 -7.93
C ALA A 144 -14.76 -3.57 -7.87
N ASP A 145 -13.94 -3.69 -8.91
CA ASP A 145 -12.81 -4.63 -8.96
C ASP A 145 -11.82 -4.38 -7.80
N ILE A 146 -11.41 -3.13 -7.60
CA ILE A 146 -10.50 -2.74 -6.51
C ILE A 146 -11.14 -3.03 -5.14
N ALA A 147 -12.40 -2.65 -4.93
CA ALA A 147 -13.10 -2.84 -3.67
C ALA A 147 -13.30 -4.34 -3.34
N GLU A 148 -13.66 -5.16 -4.32
CA GLU A 148 -13.81 -6.60 -4.13
C GLU A 148 -12.49 -7.26 -3.77
N SER A 149 -11.39 -6.87 -4.43
CA SER A 149 -10.05 -7.36 -4.10
C SER A 149 -9.69 -7.06 -2.63
N LYS A 150 -9.90 -5.84 -2.16
CA LYS A 150 -9.66 -5.44 -0.78
C LYS A 150 -10.45 -6.29 0.22
N THR A 151 -11.74 -6.51 -0.06
CA THR A 151 -12.61 -7.38 0.77
C THR A 151 -12.04 -8.78 0.89
N VAL A 152 -11.61 -9.38 -0.23
CA VAL A 152 -11.04 -10.74 -0.23
C VAL A 152 -9.80 -10.82 0.65
N PHE A 153 -8.87 -9.89 0.52
CA PHE A 153 -7.67 -9.90 1.35
C PHE A 153 -7.98 -9.63 2.82
N ASN A 154 -8.91 -8.72 3.11
CA ASN A 154 -9.33 -8.49 4.49
C ASN A 154 -9.96 -9.73 5.13
N ASP A 155 -10.74 -10.50 4.37
CA ASP A 155 -11.33 -11.77 4.86
C ASP A 155 -10.28 -12.83 5.14
N ILE A 156 -9.17 -12.85 4.37
CA ILE A 156 -8.09 -13.84 4.50
C ILE A 156 -7.09 -13.46 5.60
N LEU A 157 -6.67 -12.19 5.63
CA LEU A 157 -5.55 -11.67 6.43
C LEU A 157 -6.02 -10.88 7.67
N GLY A 158 -7.27 -10.39 7.68
CA GLY A 158 -7.79 -9.50 8.71
C GLY A 158 -7.42 -8.02 8.51
N TYR A 159 -6.83 -7.68 7.36
CA TYR A 159 -6.49 -6.32 6.97
C TYR A 159 -6.47 -6.16 5.43
N GLU A 160 -6.55 -4.92 4.94
CA GLU A 160 -6.37 -4.62 3.51
C GLU A 160 -4.88 -4.51 3.16
N PRO A 161 -4.45 -5.00 1.97
CA PRO A 161 -3.08 -4.84 1.49
C PRO A 161 -2.67 -3.37 1.42
N MET A 162 -1.46 -3.08 1.93
CA MET A 162 -0.92 -1.72 1.96
C MET A 162 -0.40 -1.22 0.60
N LEU A 163 -0.19 -2.12 -0.36
CA LEU A 163 0.35 -1.83 -1.69
C LEU A 163 -0.56 -2.40 -2.76
N VAL A 164 -0.59 -1.72 -3.91
CA VAL A 164 -1.31 -2.18 -5.10
C VAL A 164 -0.40 -2.07 -6.32
N ARG A 165 -0.46 -3.04 -7.21
CA ARG A 165 0.08 -2.94 -8.57
C ARG A 165 -1.07 -3.03 -9.57
N PRO A 166 -1.40 -1.95 -10.30
CA PRO A 166 -2.40 -2.01 -11.35
C PRO A 166 -1.94 -2.92 -12.49
N PRO A 167 -2.83 -3.78 -13.03
CA PRO A 167 -2.51 -4.63 -14.17
C PRO A 167 -1.94 -3.85 -15.36
N TYR A 168 -0.95 -4.44 -16.03
CA TYR A 168 -0.23 -3.84 -17.17
C TYR A 168 0.54 -2.54 -16.83
N GLY A 169 0.63 -2.13 -15.56
CA GLY A 169 1.17 -0.84 -15.16
C GLY A 169 0.34 0.36 -15.61
N ASN A 170 -0.89 0.16 -16.07
CA ASN A 170 -1.73 1.20 -16.63
C ASN A 170 -2.46 1.99 -15.54
N ILE A 171 -2.20 3.30 -15.50
CA ILE A 171 -2.71 4.21 -14.48
C ILE A 171 -3.31 5.45 -15.13
N ASN A 172 -4.51 5.85 -14.67
CA ASN A 172 -5.14 7.13 -14.94
C ASN A 172 -5.69 7.73 -13.63
N ASN A 173 -6.33 8.88 -13.70
CA ASN A 173 -6.89 9.52 -12.50
C ASN A 173 -7.95 8.65 -11.80
N ILE A 174 -8.75 7.90 -12.55
CA ILE A 174 -9.75 6.97 -11.96
C ILE A 174 -9.05 5.93 -11.08
N VAL A 175 -7.96 5.33 -11.57
CA VAL A 175 -7.18 4.35 -10.81
C VAL A 175 -6.56 5.02 -9.57
N ARG A 176 -5.92 6.20 -9.72
CA ARG A 176 -5.31 6.94 -8.60
C ARG A 176 -6.29 7.24 -7.49
N ASP A 177 -7.45 7.77 -7.87
CA ASP A 177 -8.45 8.27 -6.91
C ASP A 177 -9.19 7.14 -6.17
N ASN A 178 -9.12 5.88 -6.68
CA ASN A 178 -9.90 4.77 -6.13
C ASN A 178 -9.07 3.62 -5.55
N VAL A 179 -7.78 3.57 -5.85
CA VAL A 179 -6.90 2.51 -5.33
C VAL A 179 -6.73 2.62 -3.80
N GLY A 180 -6.68 3.85 -3.26
CA GLY A 180 -6.57 4.10 -1.81
C GLY A 180 -5.27 3.58 -1.18
N ALA A 181 -4.24 3.27 -1.98
CA ALA A 181 -2.94 2.75 -1.56
C ALA A 181 -1.82 3.27 -2.46
N PRO A 182 -0.54 3.21 -2.04
CA PRO A 182 0.61 3.40 -2.92
C PRO A 182 0.60 2.38 -4.07
N MET A 183 0.92 2.85 -5.26
CA MET A 183 1.03 2.00 -6.45
C MET A 183 2.49 1.70 -6.75
N ILE A 184 2.84 0.42 -6.80
CA ILE A 184 4.21 -0.03 -7.06
C ILE A 184 4.27 -0.65 -8.45
N LEU A 185 5.03 -0.05 -9.34
CA LEU A 185 5.41 -0.61 -10.62
C LEU A 185 6.78 -1.28 -10.51
N TRP A 186 7.59 -1.25 -11.57
CA TRP A 186 8.90 -1.90 -11.62
C TRP A 186 9.90 -1.07 -12.40
N SER A 187 11.16 -1.31 -12.18
CA SER A 187 12.27 -0.76 -12.95
C SER A 187 13.13 -1.83 -13.64
N VAL A 188 12.85 -3.10 -13.34
CA VAL A 188 13.41 -4.26 -14.04
C VAL A 188 12.24 -5.15 -14.45
N ASP A 189 11.98 -5.27 -15.74
CA ASP A 189 11.04 -6.22 -16.33
C ASP A 189 11.84 -7.42 -16.84
N THR A 190 11.71 -8.55 -16.18
CA THR A 190 12.46 -9.77 -16.54
C THR A 190 11.99 -10.41 -17.84
N LEU A 191 10.81 -10.00 -18.33
CA LEU A 191 10.14 -10.58 -19.49
C LEU A 191 9.91 -12.11 -19.36
N ASP A 192 9.78 -12.62 -18.14
CA ASP A 192 9.53 -14.03 -17.84
C ASP A 192 8.24 -14.54 -18.48
N TRP A 193 7.21 -13.70 -18.52
CA TRP A 193 5.93 -13.96 -19.16
C TRP A 193 6.04 -14.17 -20.68
N GLN A 194 7.06 -13.59 -21.30
CA GLN A 194 7.30 -13.67 -22.75
C GLN A 194 8.32 -14.76 -23.08
N SER A 195 9.48 -14.75 -22.42
CA SER A 195 10.60 -15.66 -22.75
C SER A 195 10.33 -17.09 -22.31
N LYS A 196 9.75 -17.26 -21.11
CA LYS A 196 9.57 -18.57 -20.47
C LYS A 196 10.86 -19.41 -20.51
N ASP A 197 11.99 -18.75 -20.31
CA ASP A 197 13.33 -19.32 -20.32
C ASP A 197 14.14 -18.78 -19.12
N PRO A 198 14.52 -19.65 -18.16
CA PRO A 198 15.29 -19.25 -16.98
C PRO A 198 16.58 -18.48 -17.30
N SER A 199 17.28 -18.87 -18.39
CA SER A 199 18.52 -18.20 -18.80
C SER A 199 18.28 -16.78 -19.33
N ALA A 200 17.19 -16.58 -20.08
CA ALA A 200 16.79 -15.26 -20.57
C ALA A 200 16.35 -14.36 -19.41
N ILE A 201 15.60 -14.89 -18.44
CA ILE A 201 15.20 -14.17 -17.22
C ILE A 201 16.43 -13.64 -16.48
N LEU A 202 17.45 -14.49 -16.25
CA LEU A 202 18.69 -14.09 -15.61
C LEU A 202 19.44 -13.02 -16.42
N ALA A 203 19.56 -13.22 -17.73
CA ALA A 203 20.30 -12.28 -18.60
C ALA A 203 19.67 -10.89 -18.57
N VAL A 204 18.35 -10.79 -18.76
CA VAL A 204 17.62 -9.51 -18.70
C VAL A 204 17.70 -8.87 -17.31
N THR A 205 17.61 -9.68 -16.25
CA THR A 205 17.77 -9.18 -14.88
C THR A 205 19.14 -8.55 -14.69
N LYS A 206 20.22 -9.22 -15.11
CA LYS A 206 21.60 -8.71 -14.97
C LYS A 206 21.87 -7.47 -15.81
N GLU A 207 21.24 -7.34 -16.95
CA GLU A 207 21.36 -6.15 -17.81
C GLU A 207 20.72 -4.90 -17.21
N GLN A 208 19.57 -5.05 -16.55
CA GLN A 208 18.76 -3.92 -16.07
C GLN A 208 18.98 -3.60 -14.59
N ILE A 209 19.57 -4.50 -13.79
CA ILE A 209 19.65 -4.38 -12.35
C ILE A 209 20.40 -3.14 -11.88
N HIS A 210 19.88 -2.48 -10.85
CA HIS A 210 20.53 -1.36 -10.17
C HIS A 210 20.13 -1.33 -8.70
N ASP A 211 20.87 -0.59 -7.87
CA ASP A 211 20.52 -0.39 -6.47
C ASP A 211 19.17 0.35 -6.35
N GLY A 212 18.29 -0.18 -5.51
CA GLY A 212 16.93 0.28 -5.34
C GLY A 212 15.93 -0.25 -6.39
N ALA A 213 16.29 -1.25 -7.19
CA ALA A 213 15.43 -1.82 -8.21
C ALA A 213 14.22 -2.58 -7.59
N VAL A 214 13.07 -2.45 -8.25
CA VAL A 214 11.91 -3.32 -8.09
C VAL A 214 11.87 -4.23 -9.32
N ILE A 215 11.99 -5.55 -9.11
CA ILE A 215 12.08 -6.57 -10.13
C ILE A 215 10.72 -7.22 -10.32
N LEU A 216 10.16 -7.14 -11.54
CA LEU A 216 8.92 -7.80 -11.92
C LEU A 216 9.19 -9.22 -12.39
N MET A 217 8.50 -10.17 -11.79
CA MET A 217 8.35 -11.56 -12.18
C MET A 217 6.89 -12.01 -11.97
N HIS A 218 6.56 -13.24 -12.37
CA HIS A 218 5.23 -13.83 -12.17
C HIS A 218 5.37 -15.22 -11.54
N ASP A 219 4.70 -15.45 -10.40
CA ASP A 219 4.79 -16.73 -9.67
C ASP A 219 3.89 -17.85 -10.25
N ILE A 220 3.35 -17.62 -11.42
CA ILE A 220 2.48 -18.56 -12.15
C ILE A 220 3.21 -19.39 -13.24
N TYR A 221 4.52 -19.17 -13.42
CA TYR A 221 5.32 -19.89 -14.40
C TYR A 221 6.41 -20.74 -13.76
N ASP A 222 6.48 -22.03 -14.13
CA ASP A 222 7.52 -22.95 -13.66
C ASP A 222 8.94 -22.42 -14.01
N THR A 223 9.10 -21.84 -15.19
CA THR A 223 10.37 -21.25 -15.63
C THR A 223 10.85 -20.09 -14.79
N THR A 224 9.92 -19.31 -14.22
CA THR A 224 10.25 -18.27 -13.24
C THR A 224 10.72 -18.89 -11.93
N VAL A 225 10.01 -19.91 -11.43
CA VAL A 225 10.42 -20.62 -10.21
C VAL A 225 11.80 -21.24 -10.37
N GLU A 226 12.12 -21.83 -11.53
CA GLU A 226 13.46 -22.36 -11.86
C GLU A 226 14.52 -21.28 -11.92
N ALA A 227 14.20 -20.08 -12.43
CA ALA A 227 15.15 -18.97 -12.56
C ALA A 227 15.51 -18.33 -11.20
N VAL A 228 14.55 -18.21 -10.29
CA VAL A 228 14.69 -17.43 -9.03
C VAL A 228 15.91 -17.81 -8.20
N PRO A 229 16.21 -19.09 -7.92
CA PRO A 229 17.40 -19.44 -7.12
C PRO A 229 18.71 -18.99 -7.77
N VAL A 230 18.80 -19.06 -9.09
CA VAL A 230 20.00 -18.64 -9.83
C VAL A 230 20.11 -17.12 -9.85
N VAL A 231 19.00 -16.40 -10.07
CA VAL A 231 18.95 -14.93 -9.99
C VAL A 231 19.40 -14.45 -8.61
N ILE A 232 18.92 -15.06 -7.54
CA ILE A 232 19.32 -14.69 -6.17
C ILE A 232 20.83 -14.87 -5.97
N ASP A 233 21.38 -16.03 -6.37
CA ASP A 233 22.77 -16.34 -6.16
C ASP A 233 23.71 -15.43 -6.97
N GLU A 234 23.35 -15.13 -8.22
CA GLU A 234 24.12 -14.24 -9.08
C GLU A 234 24.08 -12.78 -8.61
N LEU A 235 22.90 -12.28 -8.20
CA LEU A 235 22.81 -10.93 -7.67
C LEU A 235 23.54 -10.77 -6.33
N ARG A 236 23.56 -11.82 -5.48
CA ARG A 236 24.38 -11.80 -4.25
C ARG A 236 25.87 -11.75 -4.53
N LYS A 237 26.36 -12.45 -5.56
CA LYS A 237 27.75 -12.33 -6.03
C LYS A 237 28.11 -10.93 -6.51
N ASP A 238 27.12 -10.21 -7.10
CA ASP A 238 27.28 -8.84 -7.58
C ASP A 238 27.09 -7.78 -6.46
N GLY A 239 26.93 -8.24 -5.19
CA GLY A 239 26.87 -7.39 -3.99
C GLY A 239 25.48 -6.87 -3.67
N TYR A 240 24.42 -7.44 -4.25
CA TYR A 240 23.05 -7.13 -3.90
C TYR A 240 22.56 -7.98 -2.72
N ASP A 241 21.61 -7.41 -1.95
CA ASP A 241 20.78 -8.15 -1.00
C ASP A 241 19.29 -7.80 -1.23
N PHE A 242 18.42 -8.63 -0.70
CA PHE A 242 16.98 -8.61 -0.99
C PHE A 242 16.19 -8.13 0.20
N VAL A 243 15.25 -7.24 -0.05
CA VAL A 243 14.30 -6.72 0.94
C VAL A 243 12.91 -6.63 0.31
N THR A 244 11.88 -6.54 1.12
CA THR A 244 10.53 -6.27 0.63
C THR A 244 10.42 -4.83 0.12
N VAL A 245 9.39 -4.52 -0.68
CA VAL A 245 9.15 -3.15 -1.16
C VAL A 245 8.98 -2.15 0.00
N PRO A 246 8.19 -2.43 1.07
CA PRO A 246 8.12 -1.53 2.21
C PRO A 246 9.45 -1.32 2.93
N GLU A 247 10.23 -2.39 3.15
CA GLU A 247 11.56 -2.28 3.76
C GLU A 247 12.50 -1.43 2.92
N LEU A 248 12.48 -1.62 1.59
CA LEU A 248 13.30 -0.84 0.67
C LEU A 248 12.95 0.66 0.73
N ALA A 249 11.65 1.00 0.76
CA ALA A 249 11.19 2.38 0.91
C ALA A 249 11.63 2.97 2.26
N GLU A 250 11.47 2.23 3.36
CA GLU A 250 11.84 2.65 4.71
C GLU A 250 13.35 2.92 4.82
N ILE A 251 14.20 1.99 4.33
CA ILE A 251 15.66 2.14 4.33
C ILE A 251 16.10 3.38 3.54
N ARG A 252 15.37 3.72 2.46
CA ARG A 252 15.63 4.92 1.65
C ARG A 252 14.97 6.19 2.20
N GLY A 253 14.29 6.13 3.36
CA GLY A 253 13.62 7.28 3.96
C GLY A 253 12.41 7.77 3.14
N ILE A 254 11.83 6.91 2.30
CA ILE A 254 10.70 7.23 1.44
C ILE A 254 9.40 6.81 2.12
N SER A 255 8.57 7.79 2.46
CA SER A 255 7.21 7.53 2.94
C SER A 255 6.28 7.27 1.75
N LEU A 256 5.73 6.06 1.69
CA LEU A 256 4.80 5.66 0.63
C LEU A 256 3.45 6.36 0.82
N GLN A 257 3.01 7.09 -0.21
CA GLN A 257 1.78 7.88 -0.18
C GLN A 257 0.69 7.23 -1.01
N SER A 258 -0.55 7.20 -0.50
CA SER A 258 -1.72 6.74 -1.25
C SER A 258 -1.88 7.52 -2.56
N GLY A 259 -2.17 6.81 -3.65
CA GLY A 259 -2.31 7.38 -4.99
C GLY A 259 -0.99 7.75 -5.69
N ALA A 260 0.15 7.72 -4.98
CA ALA A 260 1.46 7.90 -5.60
C ALA A 260 1.95 6.63 -6.31
N VAL A 261 2.85 6.80 -7.27
CA VAL A 261 3.40 5.72 -8.10
C VAL A 261 4.90 5.65 -7.92
N TYR A 262 5.41 4.46 -7.65
CA TYR A 262 6.83 4.19 -7.42
C TYR A 262 7.31 3.11 -8.40
N TYR A 263 8.45 3.32 -9.04
CA TYR A 263 9.07 2.38 -9.97
C TYR A 263 10.34 1.75 -9.39
N ASN A 264 11.02 2.45 -8.52
CA ASN A 264 12.24 2.06 -7.85
C ASN A 264 12.48 2.94 -6.62
N PHE A 265 13.51 2.60 -5.84
CA PHE A 265 13.91 3.29 -4.61
C PHE A 265 15.43 3.51 -4.61
N ARG A 266 15.92 4.27 -5.58
CA ARG A 266 17.36 4.61 -5.70
C ARG A 266 17.85 5.40 -4.50
N PRO A 267 19.15 5.26 -4.12
CA PRO A 267 19.77 6.08 -3.10
C PRO A 267 19.65 7.58 -3.38
#